data_5a552590928b6c21bcb65ff75e3564c2
#
_entry.id   5a552590928b6c21bcb65ff75e3564c2
#
_cell.length_a   1.000
_cell.length_b   1.000
_cell.length_c   1.000
_cell.angle_alpha   90.00
_cell.angle_beta   90.00
_cell.angle_gamma   90.00
#
_symmetry.space_group_name_H-M   'P 1'
#
loop_
_entity.id
_entity.type
_entity.pdbx_description
1 polymer ?
#
loop_
_entity_poly.entity_id
_entity_poly.type
_entity_poly.pdbx_seq_one_letter_code
_entity_poly.pdbx_strand_id
1 'polypeptide(L)'
;MLARVVRILSKTAEATSAAAFAAMFLLFLAGVFARYVLGKPIVWSDELIMIIFLWVVFLTEAFVITEREQVTFDGIHDLLGERGRRTIQALGALVIAAIFLVALPTIYDYVRFLWRERTHALQWRLDLVYFCFVIFWTAVIVRAVIKLARLAGPNWRKEVAAASPDDRANVLG
;
A
#
# COMPACT_ATOMS: atom_id res chain seq x y z
N MET A 1 -24.17 4.50 -1.79
CA MET A 1 -23.80 3.13 -2.19
C MET A 1 -22.28 2.95 -2.28
N LEU A 2 -21.55 3.81 -2.96
CA LEU A 2 -20.08 3.76 -3.07
C LEU A 2 -19.34 3.71 -1.72
N ALA A 3 -19.71 4.57 -0.78
CA ALA A 3 -19.07 4.62 0.54
C ALA A 3 -19.22 3.31 1.36
N ARG A 4 -20.31 2.57 1.14
CA ARG A 4 -20.54 1.28 1.80
C ARG A 4 -19.68 0.19 1.18
N VAL A 5 -19.51 0.21 -0.14
CA VAL A 5 -18.64 -0.73 -0.86
C VAL A 5 -17.18 -0.51 -0.47
N VAL A 6 -16.70 0.74 -0.45
CA VAL A 6 -15.34 1.08 -0.03
C VAL A 6 -15.07 0.63 1.41
N ARG A 7 -16.02 0.85 2.34
CA ARG A 7 -15.87 0.41 3.74
C ARG A 7 -15.85 -1.11 3.88
N ILE A 8 -16.61 -1.84 3.09
CA ILE A 8 -16.58 -3.32 3.10
C ILE A 8 -15.24 -3.80 2.55
N LEU A 9 -14.80 -3.23 1.42
CA LEU A 9 -13.50 -3.56 0.82
C LEU A 9 -12.32 -3.29 1.77
N SER A 10 -12.30 -2.15 2.45
CA SER A 10 -11.22 -1.86 3.42
C SER A 10 -11.26 -2.81 4.61
N LYS A 11 -12.42 -3.11 5.18
CA LYS A 11 -12.53 -4.05 6.31
C LYS A 11 -12.15 -5.48 5.91
N THR A 12 -12.53 -5.93 4.72
CA THR A 12 -12.12 -7.26 4.23
C THR A 12 -10.62 -7.30 3.95
N ALA A 13 -10.06 -6.26 3.37
CA ALA A 13 -8.62 -6.15 3.14
C ALA A 13 -7.84 -6.15 4.46
N GLU A 14 -8.30 -5.39 5.46
CA GLU A 14 -7.71 -5.35 6.81
C GLU A 14 -7.72 -6.73 7.47
N ALA A 15 -8.88 -7.39 7.51
CA ALA A 15 -9.00 -8.73 8.08
C ALA A 15 -8.15 -9.77 7.33
N THR A 16 -8.10 -9.70 6.00
CA THR A 16 -7.28 -10.58 5.17
C THR A 16 -5.80 -10.34 5.41
N SER A 17 -5.36 -9.09 5.49
CA SER A 17 -3.96 -8.74 5.78
C SER A 17 -3.54 -9.19 7.17
N ALA A 18 -4.40 -9.01 8.18
CA ALA A 18 -4.13 -9.48 9.54
C ALA A 18 -4.03 -11.01 9.62
N ALA A 19 -4.95 -11.72 8.95
CA ALA A 19 -4.92 -13.19 8.89
C ALA A 19 -3.69 -13.70 8.13
N ALA A 20 -3.32 -13.07 7.02
CA ALA A 20 -2.14 -13.42 6.26
C ALA A 20 -0.85 -13.16 7.04
N PHE A 21 -0.78 -12.05 7.80
CA PHE A 21 0.34 -11.75 8.69
C PHE A 21 0.47 -12.79 9.80
N ALA A 22 -0.64 -13.18 10.43
CA ALA A 22 -0.65 -14.23 11.43
C ALA A 22 -0.20 -15.60 10.86
N ALA A 23 -0.69 -15.94 9.65
CA ALA A 23 -0.28 -17.16 8.95
C ALA A 23 1.22 -17.16 8.63
N MET A 24 1.75 -16.03 8.14
CA MET A 24 3.17 -15.84 7.89
C MET A 24 4.01 -16.04 9.17
N PHE A 25 3.57 -15.46 10.28
CA PHE A 25 4.26 -15.60 11.57
C PHE A 25 4.27 -17.05 12.07
N LEU A 26 3.14 -17.75 11.98
CA LEU A 26 3.05 -19.16 12.34
C LEU A 26 3.92 -20.04 11.45
N LEU A 27 3.96 -19.76 10.14
CA LEU A 27 4.81 -20.47 9.21
C LEU A 27 6.30 -20.26 9.51
N PHE A 28 6.67 -19.03 9.87
CA PHE A 28 8.02 -18.70 10.32
C PHE A 28 8.41 -19.50 11.57
N LEU A 29 7.55 -19.53 12.59
CA LEU A 29 7.79 -20.33 13.80
C LEU A 29 7.93 -21.83 13.49
N ALA A 30 7.05 -22.35 12.61
CA ALA A 30 7.13 -23.75 12.17
C ALA A 30 8.44 -24.05 11.43
N GLY A 31 8.91 -23.14 10.56
CA GLY A 31 10.17 -23.24 9.86
C GLY A 31 11.38 -23.26 10.82
N VAL A 32 11.37 -22.35 11.80
CA VAL A 32 12.41 -22.31 12.86
C VAL A 32 12.40 -23.60 13.67
N PHE A 33 11.24 -24.06 14.10
CA PHE A 33 11.10 -25.31 14.86
C PHE A 33 11.60 -26.52 14.05
N ALA A 34 11.21 -26.64 12.80
CA ALA A 34 11.63 -27.70 11.92
C ALA A 34 13.15 -27.73 11.72
N ARG A 35 13.78 -26.56 11.60
CA ARG A 35 15.23 -26.42 11.40
C ARG A 35 16.02 -26.79 12.63
N TYR A 36 15.63 -26.29 13.82
CA TYR A 36 16.44 -26.41 15.04
C TYR A 36 16.06 -27.61 15.90
N VAL A 37 14.81 -28.06 15.91
CA VAL A 37 14.33 -29.17 16.75
C VAL A 37 14.30 -30.47 15.95
N LEU A 38 13.76 -30.45 14.73
CA LEU A 38 13.65 -31.65 13.91
C LEU A 38 14.89 -31.92 13.04
N GLY A 39 15.81 -30.95 12.92
CA GLY A 39 16.97 -31.05 12.04
C GLY A 39 16.62 -31.16 10.53
N LYS A 40 15.39 -30.86 10.15
CA LYS A 40 14.88 -30.98 8.77
C LYS A 40 14.30 -29.62 8.33
N PRO A 41 15.09 -28.74 7.68
CA PRO A 41 14.61 -27.45 7.24
C PRO A 41 13.52 -27.60 6.15
N ILE A 42 12.46 -26.81 6.28
CA ILE A 42 11.37 -26.73 5.28
C ILE A 42 11.78 -25.70 4.24
N VAL A 43 12.40 -26.12 3.15
CA VAL A 43 13.01 -25.25 2.13
C VAL A 43 12.01 -24.27 1.49
N TRP A 44 10.76 -24.69 1.28
CA TRP A 44 9.72 -23.87 0.65
C TRP A 44 9.10 -22.84 1.60
N SER A 45 9.29 -22.99 2.93
CA SER A 45 8.66 -22.09 3.90
C SER A 45 9.19 -20.67 3.81
N ASP A 46 10.49 -20.50 3.63
CA ASP A 46 11.13 -19.19 3.54
C ASP A 46 10.63 -18.42 2.31
N GLU A 47 10.44 -19.11 1.19
CA GLU A 47 9.91 -18.56 -0.04
C GLU A 47 8.43 -18.16 0.08
N LEU A 48 7.62 -19.02 0.70
CA LEU A 48 6.20 -18.75 0.92
C LEU A 48 6.00 -17.56 1.88
N ILE A 49 6.81 -17.47 2.94
CA ILE A 49 6.81 -16.31 3.86
C ILE A 49 7.09 -15.03 3.09
N MET A 50 8.10 -15.02 2.22
CA MET A 50 8.45 -13.86 1.42
C MET A 50 7.31 -13.44 0.46
N ILE A 51 6.65 -14.40 -0.16
CA ILE A 51 5.51 -14.14 -1.05
C ILE A 51 4.34 -13.54 -0.26
N ILE A 52 3.96 -14.14 0.87
CA ILE A 52 2.86 -13.64 1.72
C ILE A 52 3.20 -12.22 2.21
N PHE A 53 4.44 -11.99 2.66
CA PHE A 53 4.89 -10.67 3.11
C PHE A 53 4.72 -9.61 2.01
N LEU A 54 5.17 -9.92 0.80
CA LEU A 54 5.04 -9.01 -0.35
C LEU A 54 3.57 -8.64 -0.61
N TRP A 55 2.69 -9.63 -0.65
CA TRP A 55 1.26 -9.41 -0.86
C TRP A 55 0.61 -8.62 0.29
N VAL A 56 0.93 -8.96 1.54
CA VAL A 56 0.40 -8.23 2.71
C VAL A 56 0.80 -6.76 2.65
N VAL A 57 2.08 -6.47 2.44
CA VAL A 57 2.59 -5.08 2.40
C VAL A 57 1.90 -4.28 1.29
N PHE A 58 1.91 -4.78 0.05
CA PHE A 58 1.36 -4.02 -1.07
C PHE A 58 -0.17 -3.91 -1.05
N LEU A 59 -0.89 -4.94 -0.59
CA LEU A 59 -2.34 -4.86 -0.47
C LEU A 59 -2.76 -3.97 0.70
N THR A 60 -2.05 -4.02 1.82
CA THR A 60 -2.31 -3.14 2.96
C THR A 60 -2.10 -1.69 2.57
N GLU A 61 -1.00 -1.36 1.90
CA GLU A 61 -0.74 -0.02 1.39
C GLU A 61 -1.78 0.41 0.35
N ALA A 62 -2.19 -0.50 -0.55
CA ALA A 62 -3.15 -0.18 -1.59
C ALA A 62 -4.56 0.09 -1.07
N PHE A 63 -5.03 -0.64 -0.04
CA PHE A 63 -6.45 -0.66 0.33
C PHE A 63 -6.74 -0.32 1.79
N VAL A 64 -5.79 -0.51 2.70
CA VAL A 64 -5.98 -0.32 4.15
C VAL A 64 -5.47 1.04 4.60
N ILE A 65 -4.24 1.39 4.21
CA ILE A 65 -3.63 2.64 4.66
C ILE A 65 -4.33 3.84 4.04
N THR A 66 -4.89 4.66 4.90
CA THR A 66 -5.54 5.91 4.52
C THR A 66 -4.50 7.03 4.39
N GLU A 67 -4.73 8.03 3.54
CA GLU A 67 -3.86 9.21 3.42
C GLU A 67 -3.58 9.91 4.75
N ARG A 68 -4.47 9.76 5.74
CA ARG A 68 -4.33 10.30 7.09
C ARG A 68 -3.28 9.56 7.93
N GLU A 69 -2.99 8.31 7.61
CA GLU A 69 -2.04 7.44 8.33
C GLU A 69 -0.64 7.51 7.71
N GLN A 70 -0.54 8.09 6.49
CA GLN A 70 0.75 8.31 5.86
C GLN A 70 1.50 9.43 6.57
N VAL A 71 2.82 9.26 6.70
CA VAL A 71 3.70 10.26 7.31
C VAL A 71 3.63 11.55 6.50
N THR A 72 3.06 12.60 7.08
CA THR A 72 3.06 13.95 6.55
C THR A 72 4.10 14.78 7.28
N PHE A 73 4.84 15.59 6.55
CA PHE A 73 5.76 16.56 7.15
C PHE A 73 4.93 17.72 7.74
N ASP A 74 4.45 17.54 8.96
CA ASP A 74 3.56 18.50 9.64
C ASP A 74 4.24 19.85 9.90
N GLY A 75 5.58 19.86 10.06
CA GLY A 75 6.34 21.07 10.36
C GLY A 75 6.25 22.20 9.32
N ILE A 76 6.00 21.89 8.06
CA ILE A 76 5.81 22.90 7.01
C ILE A 76 4.34 23.32 6.91
N HIS A 77 3.41 22.43 7.25
CA HIS A 77 1.97 22.69 7.20
C HIS A 77 1.55 23.80 8.18
N ASP A 78 2.15 23.87 9.36
CA ASP A 78 1.77 24.83 10.40
C ASP A 78 2.22 26.27 10.10
N LEU A 79 3.25 26.42 9.25
CA LEU A 79 3.77 27.74 8.83
C LEU A 79 3.00 28.34 7.65
N LEU A 80 2.11 27.57 6.99
CA LEU A 80 1.46 27.98 5.76
C LEU A 80 -0.05 28.23 5.97
N GLY A 81 -0.55 29.33 5.41
CA GLY A 81 -1.99 29.56 5.32
C GLY A 81 -2.70 28.51 4.43
N GLU A 82 -4.04 28.45 4.51
CA GLU A 82 -4.88 27.46 3.78
C GLU A 82 -4.55 27.31 2.27
N ARG A 83 -4.24 28.44 1.61
CA ARG A 83 -3.87 28.42 0.18
C ARG A 83 -2.49 27.79 -0.04
N GLY A 84 -1.53 28.06 0.83
CA GLY A 84 -0.20 27.47 0.77
C GLY A 84 -0.26 25.95 0.99
N ARG A 85 -1.04 25.49 1.97
CA ARG A 85 -1.30 24.06 2.23
C ARG A 85 -1.91 23.37 1.01
N ARG A 86 -2.89 23.99 0.37
CA ARG A 86 -3.48 23.47 -0.88
C ARG A 86 -2.44 23.30 -1.98
N THR A 87 -1.59 24.33 -2.19
CA THR A 87 -0.59 24.31 -3.27
C THR A 87 0.43 23.19 -3.03
N ILE A 88 0.95 23.04 -1.82
CA ILE A 88 1.91 21.97 -1.49
C ILE A 88 1.31 20.59 -1.64
N GLN A 89 0.07 20.38 -1.16
CA GLN A 89 -0.61 19.10 -1.31
C GLN A 89 -0.88 18.76 -2.77
N ALA A 90 -1.31 19.76 -3.57
CA ALA A 90 -1.53 19.57 -5.01
C ALA A 90 -0.22 19.27 -5.75
N LEU A 91 0.85 19.99 -5.42
CA LEU A 91 2.16 19.75 -6.01
C LEU A 91 2.70 18.35 -5.66
N GLY A 92 2.60 17.94 -4.38
CA GLY A 92 3.00 16.59 -3.95
C GLY A 92 2.21 15.50 -4.68
N ALA A 93 0.88 15.63 -4.75
CA ALA A 93 0.04 14.67 -5.47
C ALA A 93 0.35 14.64 -6.97
N LEU A 94 0.65 15.80 -7.58
CA LEU A 94 1.03 15.90 -8.99
C LEU A 94 2.38 15.20 -9.26
N VAL A 95 3.38 15.44 -8.42
CA VAL A 95 4.71 14.82 -8.54
C VAL A 95 4.59 13.31 -8.40
N ILE A 96 3.87 12.81 -7.40
CA ILE A 96 3.63 11.37 -7.21
C ILE A 96 2.93 10.80 -8.45
N ALA A 97 1.83 11.41 -8.89
CA ALA A 97 1.11 10.96 -10.07
C ALA A 97 2.00 10.92 -11.32
N ALA A 98 2.81 11.96 -11.55
CA ALA A 98 3.70 12.04 -12.70
C ALA A 98 4.78 10.95 -12.67
N ILE A 99 5.46 10.75 -11.54
CA ILE A 99 6.49 9.73 -11.38
C ILE A 99 5.89 8.34 -11.63
N PHE A 100 4.76 8.04 -11.00
CA PHE A 100 4.12 6.74 -11.10
C PHE A 100 3.55 6.47 -12.51
N LEU A 101 3.00 7.49 -13.19
CA LEU A 101 2.53 7.36 -14.57
C LEU A 101 3.67 7.13 -15.56
N VAL A 102 4.78 7.85 -15.40
CA VAL A 102 5.96 7.68 -16.27
C VAL A 102 6.59 6.30 -16.07
N ALA A 103 6.63 5.79 -14.84
CA ALA A 103 7.20 4.49 -14.54
C ALA A 103 6.26 3.31 -14.89
N LEU A 104 4.96 3.53 -15.03
CA LEU A 104 3.96 2.47 -15.25
C LEU A 104 4.28 1.53 -16.44
N PRO A 105 4.61 2.02 -17.65
CA PRO A 105 4.92 1.13 -18.76
C PRO A 105 6.12 0.25 -18.47
N THR A 106 7.19 0.80 -17.89
CA THR A 106 8.39 0.06 -17.53
C THR A 106 8.11 -1.03 -16.49
N ILE A 107 7.29 -0.73 -15.49
CA ILE A 107 6.87 -1.68 -14.46
C ILE A 107 6.03 -2.81 -15.07
N TYR A 108 5.11 -2.46 -15.97
CA TYR A 108 4.28 -3.46 -16.65
C TYR A 108 5.14 -4.39 -17.52
N ASP A 109 6.08 -3.86 -18.29
CA ASP A 109 6.97 -4.66 -19.11
C ASP A 109 7.89 -5.55 -18.28
N TYR A 110 8.37 -5.05 -17.13
CA TYR A 110 9.15 -5.83 -16.18
C TYR A 110 8.34 -7.01 -15.60
N VAL A 111 7.14 -6.76 -15.10
CA VAL A 111 6.28 -7.82 -14.55
C VAL A 111 5.91 -8.83 -15.65
N ARG A 112 5.64 -8.35 -16.87
CA ARG A 112 5.39 -9.22 -18.01
C ARG A 112 6.59 -10.09 -18.37
N PHE A 113 7.81 -9.58 -18.26
CA PHE A 113 9.02 -10.36 -18.51
C PHE A 113 9.16 -11.52 -17.51
N LEU A 114 8.75 -11.32 -16.25
CA LEU A 114 8.84 -12.31 -15.18
C LEU A 114 7.96 -13.56 -15.39
N TRP A 115 7.09 -13.59 -16.38
CA TRP A 115 6.25 -14.77 -16.66
C TRP A 115 7.06 -16.04 -16.99
N ARG A 116 8.30 -15.86 -17.46
CA ARG A 116 9.23 -16.96 -17.79
C ARG A 116 9.96 -17.49 -16.57
N GLU A 117 10.07 -16.68 -15.54
CA GLU A 117 10.82 -16.98 -14.34
C GLU A 117 9.91 -17.66 -13.31
N ARG A 118 10.51 -18.54 -12.52
CA ARG A 118 9.83 -19.28 -11.45
C ARG A 118 10.61 -19.17 -10.16
N THR A 119 9.89 -19.29 -9.05
CA THR A 119 10.49 -19.37 -7.74
C THR A 119 11.26 -20.69 -7.57
N HIS A 120 12.30 -20.69 -6.73
CA HIS A 120 13.23 -21.82 -6.67
C HIS A 120 12.63 -23.08 -6.03
N ALA A 121 11.90 -22.94 -4.93
CA ALA A 121 11.35 -24.06 -4.17
C ALA A 121 9.90 -24.38 -4.58
N LEU A 122 9.02 -23.37 -4.66
CA LEU A 122 7.61 -23.55 -4.98
C LEU A 122 7.32 -23.66 -6.48
N GLN A 123 8.27 -23.26 -7.34
CA GLN A 123 8.13 -23.25 -8.79
C GLN A 123 6.93 -22.40 -9.29
N TRP A 124 6.51 -21.41 -8.47
CA TRP A 124 5.45 -20.49 -8.86
C TRP A 124 5.98 -19.45 -9.85
N ARG A 125 5.11 -19.01 -10.71
CA ARG A 125 5.46 -17.97 -11.71
C ARG A 125 5.66 -16.63 -11.01
N LEU A 126 6.80 -15.97 -11.28
CA LEU A 126 7.16 -14.71 -10.64
C LEU A 126 6.22 -13.56 -11.05
N ASP A 127 5.65 -13.58 -12.24
CA ASP A 127 4.67 -12.57 -12.66
C ASP A 127 3.43 -12.54 -11.73
N LEU A 128 2.96 -13.72 -11.27
CA LEU A 128 1.88 -13.80 -10.30
C LEU A 128 2.31 -13.31 -8.91
N VAL A 129 3.53 -13.64 -8.50
CA VAL A 129 4.09 -13.18 -7.22
C VAL A 129 4.17 -11.66 -7.17
N TYR A 130 4.64 -11.03 -8.25
CA TYR A 130 4.81 -9.58 -8.33
C TYR A 130 3.57 -8.82 -8.82
N PHE A 131 2.47 -9.51 -9.15
CA PHE A 131 1.25 -8.84 -9.59
C PHE A 131 0.64 -7.90 -8.53
N CYS A 132 0.86 -8.18 -7.25
CA CYS A 132 0.48 -7.28 -6.16
C CYS A 132 1.10 -5.88 -6.32
N PHE A 133 2.29 -5.80 -6.91
CA PHE A 133 2.98 -4.55 -7.17
C PHE A 133 2.25 -3.69 -8.23
N VAL A 134 1.70 -4.33 -9.27
CA VAL A 134 0.89 -3.62 -10.28
C VAL A 134 -0.40 -3.10 -9.68
N ILE A 135 -1.05 -3.88 -8.79
CA ILE A 135 -2.24 -3.44 -8.06
C ILE A 135 -1.93 -2.21 -7.21
N PHE A 136 -0.86 -2.28 -6.42
CA PHE A 136 -0.41 -1.16 -5.60
C PHE A 136 -0.12 0.08 -6.45
N TRP A 137 0.65 -0.07 -7.53
CA TRP A 137 1.01 1.04 -8.42
C TRP A 137 -0.22 1.74 -8.99
N THR A 138 -1.18 0.95 -9.47
CA THR A 138 -2.44 1.46 -9.99
C THR A 138 -3.25 2.18 -8.90
N ALA A 139 -3.30 1.63 -7.69
CA ALA A 139 -4.01 2.24 -6.57
C ALA A 139 -3.41 3.60 -6.17
N VAL A 140 -2.08 3.73 -6.16
CA VAL A 140 -1.39 5.00 -5.89
C VAL A 140 -1.73 6.06 -6.93
N ILE A 141 -1.71 5.71 -8.22
CA ILE A 141 -2.07 6.64 -9.30
C ILE A 141 -3.53 7.10 -9.15
N VAL A 142 -4.45 6.16 -8.93
CA VAL A 142 -5.88 6.47 -8.76
C VAL A 142 -6.10 7.40 -7.57
N ARG A 143 -5.46 7.12 -6.43
CA ARG A 143 -5.53 7.99 -5.24
C ARG A 143 -4.99 9.39 -5.52
N ALA A 144 -3.83 9.51 -6.16
CA ALA A 144 -3.22 10.79 -6.49
C ALA A 144 -4.13 11.62 -7.43
N VAL A 145 -4.73 10.99 -8.45
CA VAL A 145 -5.67 11.65 -9.36
C VAL A 145 -6.94 12.11 -8.63
N ILE A 146 -7.51 11.25 -7.77
CA ILE A 146 -8.69 11.62 -6.96
C ILE A 146 -8.36 12.81 -6.04
N LYS A 147 -7.20 12.80 -5.40
CA LYS A 147 -6.75 13.91 -4.54
C LYS A 147 -6.61 15.21 -5.32
N LEU A 148 -5.99 15.18 -6.49
CA LEU A 148 -5.89 16.35 -7.37
C LEU A 148 -7.27 16.87 -7.77
N ALA A 149 -8.20 16.00 -8.15
CA ALA A 149 -9.56 16.37 -8.51
C ALA A 149 -10.32 17.03 -7.35
N ARG A 150 -10.15 16.49 -6.12
CA ARG A 150 -10.76 17.06 -4.90
C ARG A 150 -10.17 18.42 -4.54
N LEU A 151 -8.84 18.57 -4.65
CA LEU A 151 -8.16 19.84 -4.41
C LEU A 151 -8.50 20.91 -5.48
N ALA A 152 -8.81 20.49 -6.71
CA ALA A 152 -9.28 21.38 -7.76
C ALA A 152 -10.76 21.79 -7.60
N GLY A 153 -11.56 20.98 -6.89
CA GLY A 153 -12.99 21.18 -6.70
C GLY A 153 -13.36 22.30 -5.73
N PRO A 154 -14.66 22.66 -5.63
CA PRO A 154 -15.15 23.73 -4.75
C PRO A 154 -14.96 23.43 -3.25
N ASN A 155 -14.86 22.17 -2.87
CA ASN A 155 -14.75 21.71 -1.47
C ASN A 155 -13.30 21.50 -0.99
N TRP A 156 -12.30 22.07 -1.71
CA TRP A 156 -10.88 21.88 -1.41
C TRP A 156 -10.49 22.23 0.05
N ARG A 157 -11.20 23.18 0.69
CA ARG A 157 -10.94 23.56 2.10
C ARG A 157 -11.17 22.40 3.06
N LYS A 158 -12.19 21.55 2.81
CA LYS A 158 -12.46 20.37 3.63
C LYS A 158 -11.35 19.32 3.48
N GLU A 159 -10.81 19.18 2.30
CA GLU A 159 -9.71 18.25 2.02
C GLU A 159 -8.41 18.70 2.70
N VAL A 160 -8.11 20.00 2.64
CA VAL A 160 -6.93 20.57 3.31
C VAL A 160 -7.08 20.50 4.83
N ALA A 161 -8.26 20.74 5.39
CA ALA A 161 -8.53 20.63 6.83
C ALA A 161 -8.43 19.17 7.30
N ALA A 162 -8.94 18.22 6.55
CA ALA A 162 -8.88 16.79 6.89
C ALA A 162 -7.45 16.21 6.94
N ALA A 163 -6.49 16.88 6.31
CA ALA A 163 -5.07 16.54 6.36
C ALA A 163 -4.31 17.28 7.47
N SER A 164 -4.98 18.11 8.28
CA SER A 164 -4.35 18.89 9.36
C SER A 164 -4.15 18.04 10.63
N PRO A 165 -3.05 18.22 11.38
CA PRO A 165 -2.74 17.47 12.61
C PRO A 165 -3.79 17.67 13.72
N ASP A 166 -4.40 18.84 13.79
CA ASP A 166 -5.38 19.22 14.83
C ASP A 166 -6.64 18.34 14.82
N ASP A 167 -7.06 17.89 13.64
CA ASP A 167 -8.22 17.00 13.48
C ASP A 167 -7.90 15.54 13.90
N ARG A 168 -6.60 15.18 13.93
CA ARG A 168 -6.13 13.85 14.38
C ARG A 168 -6.20 13.71 15.90
N ALA A 169 -5.88 14.76 16.64
CA ALA A 169 -5.94 14.77 18.11
C ALA A 169 -7.38 14.61 18.63
N ASN A 170 -8.36 15.18 17.94
CA ASN A 170 -9.78 15.11 18.31
C ASN A 170 -10.46 13.76 18.00
N VAL A 171 -9.86 12.89 17.20
CA VAL A 171 -10.42 11.56 16.87
C VAL A 171 -9.89 10.45 17.79
N LEU A 172 -8.77 10.71 18.48
CA LEU A 172 -8.12 9.75 19.40
C LEU A 172 -8.42 9.99 20.88
N GLY A 173 -9.15 11.05 21.24
CA GLY A 173 -9.65 11.34 22.58
C GLY A 173 -11.13 11.04 22.72
#